data_0d8d62e20d161434b8b215215c85c940
#
_entry.id   0d8d62e20d161434b8b215215c85c940
#
_cell.length_a   1.000
_cell.length_b   1.000
_cell.length_c   1.000
_cell.angle_alpha   90.00
_cell.angle_beta   90.00
_cell.angle_gamma   90.00
#
_symmetry.space_group_name_H-M   'P 1'
#
loop_
_entity.id
_entity.type
_entity.pdbx_description
1 polymer ?
#
loop_
_entity_poly.entity_id
_entity_poly.type
_entity_poly.pdbx_seq_one_letter_code
_entity_poly.pdbx_strand_id
1 'polypeptide(L)'
;MPQSAKLTHAVEEALAKDERTAGLEHVAVKAVGAAVFLDGEVESRELSGIVEEVIKKVDGVGMVRNRLQINPQARGGGWREPHRHEE
;
A
#
# COMPACT_ATOMS: atom_id res chain seq x y z
N MET A 1 -9.38 -1.23 -20.74
CA MET A 1 -9.76 -2.27 -19.80
C MET A 1 -10.28 -1.66 -18.53
N PRO A 2 -11.43 -2.11 -18.06
CA PRO A 2 -11.91 -1.56 -16.81
C PRO A 2 -11.07 -2.06 -15.65
N GLN A 3 -11.15 -1.34 -14.56
CA GLN A 3 -10.49 -1.77 -13.34
C GLN A 3 -11.08 -3.08 -12.86
N SER A 4 -10.24 -3.88 -12.26
CA SER A 4 -10.69 -5.12 -11.68
C SER A 4 -11.05 -4.87 -10.21
N ALA A 5 -12.31 -4.61 -9.96
CA ALA A 5 -12.75 -4.35 -8.60
C ALA A 5 -12.55 -5.57 -7.71
N LYS A 6 -12.68 -6.74 -8.28
CA LYS A 6 -12.52 -7.95 -7.52
C LYS A 6 -11.07 -8.12 -7.06
N LEU A 7 -10.14 -7.88 -7.97
CA LEU A 7 -8.73 -8.01 -7.61
C LEU A 7 -8.31 -6.89 -6.66
N THR A 8 -8.81 -5.69 -6.89
CA THR A 8 -8.51 -4.58 -5.99
C THR A 8 -8.96 -4.91 -4.58
N HIS A 9 -10.17 -5.46 -4.46
CA HIS A 9 -10.69 -5.80 -3.15
C HIS A 9 -9.86 -6.90 -2.50
N ALA A 10 -9.46 -7.89 -3.28
CA ALA A 10 -8.65 -8.99 -2.74
C ALA A 10 -7.31 -8.49 -2.22
N VAL A 11 -6.71 -7.56 -2.95
CA VAL A 11 -5.44 -6.99 -2.54
C VAL A 11 -5.60 -6.15 -1.27
N GLU A 12 -6.64 -5.33 -1.24
CA GLU A 12 -6.89 -4.53 -0.06
C GLU A 12 -7.12 -5.38 1.16
N GLU A 13 -7.83 -6.48 0.97
CA GLU A 13 -8.11 -7.39 2.06
C GLU A 13 -6.84 -8.06 2.55
N ALA A 14 -5.98 -8.45 1.62
CA ALA A 14 -4.72 -9.07 1.98
C ALA A 14 -3.85 -8.12 2.80
N LEU A 15 -3.83 -6.84 2.41
CA LEU A 15 -3.08 -5.85 3.15
C LEU A 15 -3.68 -5.62 4.54
N ALA A 16 -4.99 -5.66 4.64
CA ALA A 16 -5.65 -5.44 5.93
C ALA A 16 -5.43 -6.59 6.88
N LYS A 17 -5.22 -7.79 6.37
CA LYS A 17 -5.02 -8.96 7.20
C LYS A 17 -3.59 -9.16 7.66
N ASP A 18 -2.64 -8.53 7.00
CA ASP A 18 -1.24 -8.69 7.36
C ASP A 18 -0.89 -7.63 8.40
N GLU A 19 -0.38 -8.06 9.54
CA GLU A 19 -0.08 -7.13 10.62
C GLU A 19 0.88 -6.04 10.21
N ARG A 20 1.76 -6.34 9.29
CA ARG A 20 2.77 -5.37 8.88
C ARG A 20 2.20 -4.27 8.02
N THR A 21 1.01 -4.49 7.42
CA THR A 21 0.42 -3.52 6.51
C THR A 21 -0.97 -3.08 6.94
N ALA A 22 -1.51 -3.67 7.99
CA ALA A 22 -2.92 -3.44 8.34
C ALA A 22 -3.22 -1.99 8.69
N GLY A 23 -2.27 -1.26 9.21
CA GLY A 23 -2.51 0.12 9.61
C GLY A 23 -2.18 1.17 8.57
N LEU A 24 -1.84 0.75 7.37
CA LEU A 24 -1.45 1.71 6.35
C LEU A 24 -2.68 2.42 5.78
N GLU A 25 -2.64 3.73 5.80
CA GLU A 25 -3.77 4.52 5.33
C GLU A 25 -3.43 5.41 4.16
N HIS A 26 -2.15 5.52 3.82
CA HIS A 26 -1.72 6.39 2.73
C HIS A 26 -1.34 5.60 1.49
N VAL A 27 -1.84 4.40 1.39
CA VAL A 27 -1.55 3.53 0.25
C VAL A 27 -2.83 3.33 -0.53
N ALA A 28 -2.78 3.64 -1.81
CA ALA A 28 -3.90 3.43 -2.71
C ALA A 28 -3.58 2.27 -3.64
N VAL A 29 -4.56 1.43 -3.88
CA VAL A 29 -4.40 0.25 -4.72
C VAL A 29 -5.37 0.34 -5.87
N LYS A 30 -4.90 0.00 -7.05
CA LYS A 30 -5.73 -0.02 -8.24
C LYS A 30 -5.31 -1.21 -9.08
N ALA A 31 -6.26 -2.03 -9.46
CA ALA A 31 -5.99 -3.18 -10.31
C ALA A 31 -6.62 -3.00 -11.67
N VAL A 32 -5.85 -3.24 -12.70
CA VAL A 32 -6.34 -3.20 -14.08
C VAL A 32 -5.87 -4.49 -14.72
N GLY A 33 -6.81 -5.36 -15.05
CA GLY A 33 -6.44 -6.70 -15.48
C GLY A 33 -5.70 -7.40 -14.37
N ALA A 34 -4.54 -7.94 -14.66
CA ALA A 34 -3.71 -8.60 -13.66
C ALA A 34 -2.64 -7.69 -13.10
N ALA A 35 -2.62 -6.43 -13.48
CA ALA A 35 -1.62 -5.48 -13.02
C ALA A 35 -2.17 -4.70 -11.83
N VAL A 36 -1.36 -4.59 -10.79
CA VAL A 36 -1.74 -3.86 -9.59
C VAL A 36 -0.83 -2.66 -9.46
N PHE A 37 -1.44 -1.50 -9.31
CA PHE A 37 -0.70 -0.25 -9.17
C PHE A 37 -0.82 0.24 -7.73
N LEU A 38 0.30 0.61 -7.16
CA LEU A 38 0.36 1.14 -5.80
C LEU A 38 0.77 2.59 -5.86
N ASP A 39 0.00 3.45 -5.21
CA ASP A 39 0.32 4.85 -5.11
C ASP A 39 0.22 5.27 -3.67
N GLY A 40 0.88 6.35 -3.34
CA GLY A 40 0.81 6.90 -2.01
C GLY A 40 2.16 6.94 -1.34
N GLU A 41 2.15 6.84 -0.03
CA GLU A 41 3.35 6.99 0.75
C GLU A 41 3.42 5.95 1.85
N VAL A 42 4.63 5.50 2.13
CA VAL A 42 4.89 4.63 3.25
C VAL A 42 6.06 5.18 4.03
N GLU A 43 6.19 4.74 5.26
CA GLU A 43 7.15 5.29 6.19
C GLU A 43 8.59 4.94 5.81
N SER A 44 8.81 3.77 5.25
CA SER A 44 10.17 3.33 4.96
C SER A 44 10.18 2.51 3.69
N ARG A 45 11.37 2.36 3.14
CA ARG A 45 11.55 1.52 1.96
C ARG A 45 11.27 0.06 2.28
N GLU A 46 11.59 -0.34 3.49
CA GLU A 46 11.32 -1.70 3.91
C GLU A 46 9.82 -1.98 3.87
N LEU A 47 9.03 -1.04 4.35
CA LEU A 47 7.59 -1.21 4.35
C LEU A 47 7.04 -1.24 2.93
N SER A 48 7.61 -0.44 2.05
CA SER A 48 7.23 -0.47 0.64
C SER A 48 7.42 -1.87 0.07
N GLY A 49 8.55 -2.50 0.38
CA GLY A 49 8.82 -3.85 -0.09
C GLY A 49 7.87 -4.87 0.50
N ILE A 50 7.50 -4.70 1.76
CA ILE A 50 6.55 -5.60 2.41
C ILE A 50 5.18 -5.51 1.75
N VAL A 51 4.73 -4.30 1.45
CA VAL A 51 3.45 -4.11 0.77
C VAL A 51 3.46 -4.85 -0.56
N GLU A 52 4.52 -4.67 -1.32
CA GLU A 52 4.61 -5.32 -2.62
C GLU A 52 4.62 -6.84 -2.47
N GLU A 53 5.33 -7.33 -1.47
CA GLU A 53 5.41 -8.76 -1.26
C GLU A 53 4.06 -9.37 -0.91
N VAL A 54 3.31 -8.70 -0.04
CA VAL A 54 1.99 -9.16 0.33
C VAL A 54 1.09 -9.24 -0.88
N ILE A 55 1.16 -8.21 -1.74
CA ILE A 55 0.30 -8.17 -2.91
C ILE A 55 0.66 -9.24 -3.91
N LYS A 56 1.94 -9.54 -4.06
CA LYS A 56 2.36 -10.56 -5.03
C LYS A 56 1.84 -11.93 -4.68
N LYS A 57 1.45 -12.16 -3.44
CA LYS A 57 0.94 -13.44 -3.03
C LYS A 57 -0.56 -13.60 -3.27
N VAL A 58 -1.21 -12.53 -3.70
CA VAL A 58 -2.64 -12.60 -3.96
C VAL A 58 -2.88 -13.27 -5.30
N ASP A 59 -3.82 -14.22 -5.34
CA ASP A 59 -4.14 -14.90 -6.58
C ASP A 59 -4.69 -13.90 -7.58
N GLY A 60 -4.24 -14.02 -8.79
CA GLY A 60 -4.69 -13.15 -9.86
C GLY A 60 -3.77 -11.99 -10.14
N VAL A 61 -2.79 -11.76 -9.28
CA VAL A 61 -1.84 -10.68 -9.51
C VAL A 61 -0.74 -11.17 -10.45
N GLY A 62 -0.63 -10.54 -11.60
CA GLY A 62 0.41 -10.88 -12.56
C GLY A 62 1.58 -9.92 -12.52
N MET A 63 1.34 -8.70 -12.09
CA MET A 63 2.38 -7.70 -12.07
C MET A 63 2.03 -6.65 -11.02
N VAL A 64 3.05 -6.16 -10.33
CA VAL A 64 2.87 -5.08 -9.36
C VAL A 64 3.72 -3.90 -9.78
N ARG A 65 3.08 -2.75 -9.88
CA ARG A 65 3.79 -1.50 -10.17
C ARG A 65 3.81 -0.70 -8.90
N ASN A 66 4.95 -0.71 -8.24
CA ASN A 66 5.09 -0.05 -6.96
C ASN A 66 5.54 1.40 -7.19
N ARG A 67 4.62 2.32 -6.95
CA ARG A 67 4.88 3.74 -7.12
C ARG A 67 4.81 4.46 -5.78
N LEU A 68 4.96 3.72 -4.70
CA LEU A 68 4.93 4.30 -3.37
C LEU A 68 6.14 5.17 -3.14
N GLN A 69 5.93 6.27 -2.47
CA GLN A 69 7.00 7.17 -2.10
C GLN A 69 7.33 6.96 -0.63
N ILE A 70 8.60 7.17 -0.31
CA ILE A 70 9.04 6.99 1.07
C ILE A 70 8.92 8.33 1.78
N ASN A 71 8.14 8.32 2.85
CA ASN A 71 7.97 9.51 3.67
C ASN A 71 8.04 9.09 5.12
N PRO A 72 9.12 9.38 5.82
CA PRO A 72 9.27 8.90 7.20
C PRO A 72 8.17 9.37 8.14
N GLN A 73 7.39 10.36 7.73
CA GLN A 73 6.29 10.84 8.55
C GLN A 73 4.96 10.25 8.17
N ALA A 74 4.91 9.41 7.15
CA ALA A 74 3.67 8.78 6.73
C ALA A 74 3.43 7.54 7.55
N ARG A 75 2.96 7.70 8.76
CA ARG A 75 2.69 6.56 9.59
C ARG A 75 1.29 6.08 9.37
N GLY A 76 1.16 4.80 9.37
CA GLY A 76 -0.16 4.22 9.19
C GLY A 76 -1.03 4.64 10.34
N GLY A 77 -2.17 5.04 10.05
CA GLY A 77 -3.18 5.38 11.01
C GLY A 77 -2.87 6.60 11.77
N GLY A 78 -2.20 7.04 12.12
CA GLY A 78 -2.15 8.06 13.02
C GLY A 78 -1.32 9.19 12.68
N TRP A 79 -1.56 9.76 11.67
CA TRP A 79 -0.79 10.92 11.40
C TRP A 79 -1.00 12.00 12.40
N ARG A 80 0.02 12.68 12.84
CA ARG A 80 -0.13 13.74 13.66
C ARG A 80 0.76 14.83 13.28
N GLU A 81 0.48 16.01 13.65
CA GLU A 81 1.16 17.10 13.19
C GLU A 81 2.52 17.12 13.63
N PRO A 82 3.32 17.73 12.96
CA PRO A 82 4.71 17.74 13.24
C PRO A 82 5.07 18.54 14.49
N HIS A 83 5.00 19.04 14.59
CA HIS A 83 5.37 19.68 15.37
C HIS A 83 6.24 19.98 15.67
N ARG A 84 6.25 20.25 15.85
CA ARG A 84 6.80 20.61 16.16
C ARG A 84 7.67 20.84 16.56
N HIS A 85 7.82 21.05 16.60
CA HIS A 85 8.54 21.32 16.85
C HIS A 85 9.11 21.99 17.28
N GLU A 86 9.16 22.18 17.47
CA GLU A 86 9.54 22.72 17.78
C GLU A 86 9.97 23.29 18.20
N GLU A 87 10.26 23.56 18.41
CA GLU A 87 10.40 24.03 18.75
C GLU A 87 10.58 24.38 18.94
#